data_0dcb7bdfd578ed290716bbc12cec75cf
#
_entry.id   0dcb7bdfd578ed290716bbc12cec75cf
#
_cell.length_a   1.000
_cell.length_b   1.000
_cell.length_c   1.000
_cell.angle_alpha   90.00
_cell.angle_beta   90.00
_cell.angle_gamma   90.00
#
_symmetry.space_group_name_H-M   'P 1'
#
loop_
_entity.id
_entity.type
_entity.pdbx_description
1 polymer ?
#
loop_
_entity_poly.entity_id
_entity_poly.type
_entity_poly.pdbx_seq_one_letter_code
_entity_poly.pdbx_strand_id
1 'polypeptide(L)'
;MGLFNYADAMVNCQNQFGSGNTGKLFEPRDESTNDQVIEFAKKMSLPSTSKMHIGINDIATEGTWQYATGGDLVYTNWNYGEPNQSGNEDCGETWIGTNWNDGQCDNKQPSICEMI
;
A
#
# COMPACT_ATOMS: atom_id res chain seq x y z
N MET A 1 11.91 -10.25 2.68
CA MET A 1 11.23 -8.98 2.34
C MET A 1 11.66 -7.92 3.33
N GLY A 2 12.18 -6.79 2.83
CA GLY A 2 12.65 -5.70 3.67
C GLY A 2 11.51 -4.92 4.33
N LEU A 3 11.84 -4.22 5.40
CA LEU A 3 10.91 -3.33 6.07
C LEU A 3 11.33 -1.89 5.78
N PHE A 4 10.42 -1.12 5.20
CA PHE A 4 10.67 0.25 4.79
C PHE A 4 9.57 1.17 5.29
N ASN A 5 9.89 2.46 5.51
CA ASN A 5 8.84 3.46 5.61
C ASN A 5 8.24 3.66 4.21
N TYR A 6 7.17 4.46 4.12
CA TYR A 6 6.42 4.58 2.87
C TYR A 6 7.29 5.15 1.73
N ALA A 7 8.04 6.22 1.99
CA ALA A 7 8.87 6.86 0.96
C ALA A 7 9.95 5.90 0.45
N ASP A 8 10.62 5.19 1.36
CA ASP A 8 11.65 4.24 0.98
C ASP A 8 11.07 3.03 0.26
N ALA A 9 9.86 2.60 0.64
CA ALA A 9 9.15 1.53 -0.06
C ALA A 9 8.86 1.92 -1.50
N MET A 10 8.44 3.16 -1.75
CA MET A 10 8.22 3.65 -3.10
C MET A 10 9.49 3.58 -3.93
N VAL A 11 10.62 4.06 -3.38
CA VAL A 11 11.90 4.03 -4.08
C VAL A 11 12.35 2.60 -4.33
N ASN A 12 12.22 1.72 -3.33
CA ASN A 12 12.55 0.31 -3.49
C ASN A 12 11.77 -0.30 -4.64
N CYS A 13 10.47 -0.04 -4.72
CA CYS A 13 9.64 -0.60 -5.79
C CYS A 13 10.03 -0.05 -7.16
N GLN A 14 10.40 1.22 -7.25
CA GLN A 14 10.85 1.81 -8.51
C GLN A 14 12.06 1.09 -9.09
N ASN A 15 12.91 0.54 -8.24
CA ASN A 15 14.18 -0.07 -8.64
C ASN A 15 14.16 -1.60 -8.61
N GLN A 16 13.03 -2.21 -8.25
CA GLN A 16 12.95 -3.66 -7.98
C GLN A 16 13.15 -4.53 -9.22
N PHE A 17 12.70 -4.06 -10.38
CA PHE A 17 12.56 -4.91 -11.56
C PHE A 17 13.74 -4.84 -12.54
N GLY A 18 14.83 -4.22 -12.14
CA GLY A 18 16.05 -4.22 -12.92
C GLY A 18 16.07 -3.21 -14.06
N SER A 19 17.12 -3.32 -14.88
CA SER A 19 17.40 -2.35 -15.95
C SER A 19 16.29 -2.28 -16.99
N GLY A 20 15.85 -1.08 -17.28
CA GLY A 20 14.82 -0.85 -18.30
C GLY A 20 13.39 -1.05 -17.83
N ASN A 21 13.20 -1.48 -16.60
CA ASN A 21 11.86 -1.70 -16.03
C ASN A 21 11.62 -0.77 -14.85
N THR A 22 10.38 -0.30 -14.71
CA THR A 22 9.98 0.57 -13.62
C THR A 22 8.89 -0.10 -12.81
N GLY A 23 9.06 -0.07 -11.50
CA GLY A 23 8.08 -0.61 -10.57
C GLY A 23 7.41 0.47 -9.75
N LYS A 24 6.40 0.06 -9.01
CA LYS A 24 5.68 0.92 -8.08
C LYS A 24 5.13 0.07 -6.94
N LEU A 25 4.74 0.72 -5.85
CA LEU A 25 3.92 0.05 -4.84
C LEU A 25 2.62 -0.42 -5.49
N PHE A 26 2.17 -1.60 -5.09
CA PHE A 26 0.90 -2.14 -5.59
C PHE A 26 -0.23 -1.13 -5.38
N GLU A 27 -0.96 -0.83 -6.44
CA GLU A 27 -2.09 0.09 -6.42
C GLU A 27 -3.38 -0.70 -6.68
N PRO A 28 -4.15 -1.01 -5.64
CA PRO A 28 -5.36 -1.82 -5.80
C PRO A 28 -6.44 -1.06 -6.58
N ARG A 29 -6.87 -1.62 -7.71
CA ARG A 29 -7.85 -0.97 -8.58
C ARG A 29 -9.15 -1.75 -8.71
N ASP A 30 -9.20 -2.99 -8.20
CA ASP A 30 -10.42 -3.78 -8.15
C ASP A 30 -10.29 -4.86 -7.07
N GLU A 31 -11.42 -5.44 -6.70
CA GLU A 31 -11.47 -6.43 -5.63
C GLU A 31 -10.67 -7.67 -5.96
N SER A 32 -10.79 -8.15 -7.19
CA SER A 32 -10.11 -9.38 -7.61
C SER A 32 -8.59 -9.25 -7.47
N THR A 33 -8.03 -8.16 -7.96
CA THR A 33 -6.58 -7.92 -7.88
C THR A 33 -6.15 -7.72 -6.43
N ASN A 34 -6.94 -6.99 -5.65
CA ASN A 34 -6.65 -6.79 -4.23
C ASN A 34 -6.59 -8.13 -3.50
N ASP A 35 -7.56 -9.01 -3.74
CA ASP A 35 -7.62 -10.32 -3.10
C ASP A 35 -6.45 -11.20 -3.50
N GLN A 36 -6.05 -11.17 -4.78
CA GLN A 36 -4.92 -11.93 -5.27
C GLN A 36 -3.61 -11.51 -4.58
N VAL A 37 -3.43 -10.22 -4.37
CA VAL A 37 -2.23 -9.70 -3.69
C VAL A 37 -2.22 -10.11 -2.22
N ILE A 38 -3.37 -10.07 -1.57
CA ILE A 38 -3.48 -10.53 -0.17
C ILE A 38 -3.12 -12.02 -0.06
N GLU A 39 -3.62 -12.85 -0.97
CA GLU A 39 -3.28 -14.28 -0.99
C GLU A 39 -1.80 -14.50 -1.25
N PHE A 40 -1.20 -13.71 -2.14
CA PHE A 40 0.24 -13.76 -2.39
C PHE A 40 1.02 -13.43 -1.12
N ALA A 41 0.61 -12.38 -0.40
CA ALA A 41 1.28 -11.99 0.85
C ALA A 41 1.19 -13.10 1.91
N LYS A 42 0.06 -13.78 2.00
CA LYS A 42 -0.09 -14.92 2.91
C LYS A 42 0.89 -16.04 2.58
N LYS A 43 1.10 -16.31 1.29
CA LYS A 43 2.05 -17.33 0.84
C LYS A 43 3.49 -16.96 1.14
N MET A 44 3.79 -15.69 1.36
CA MET A 44 5.11 -15.23 1.77
C MET A 44 5.35 -15.43 3.28
N SER A 45 4.48 -16.15 3.94
CA SER A 45 4.55 -16.45 5.38
C SER A 45 4.42 -15.23 6.28
N LEU A 46 3.78 -14.17 5.79
CA LEU A 46 3.48 -13.01 6.63
C LEU A 46 2.25 -13.30 7.49
N PRO A 47 2.29 -13.02 8.79
CA PRO A 47 1.12 -13.21 9.66
C PRO A 47 -0.07 -12.38 9.20
N SER A 48 -1.28 -12.90 9.37
CA SER A 48 -2.50 -12.17 8.99
C SER A 48 -2.72 -10.88 9.78
N THR A 49 -2.03 -10.75 10.93
CA THR A 49 -2.07 -9.53 11.73
C THR A 49 -1.06 -8.49 11.29
N SER A 50 -0.20 -8.82 10.33
CA SER A 50 0.76 -7.87 9.78
C SER A 50 0.09 -6.92 8.81
N LYS A 51 0.68 -5.73 8.70
CA LYS A 51 0.27 -4.72 7.72
C LYS A 51 1.36 -4.54 6.69
N MET A 52 0.98 -4.12 5.49
CA MET A 52 1.95 -3.78 4.47
C MET A 52 1.53 -2.51 3.75
N HIS A 53 2.53 -1.78 3.22
CA HIS A 53 2.27 -0.56 2.46
C HIS A 53 1.59 -0.90 1.14
N ILE A 54 0.61 -0.08 0.78
CA ILE A 54 0.00 -0.10 -0.56
C ILE A 54 0.11 1.29 -1.16
N GLY A 55 0.00 1.36 -2.47
CA GLY A 55 0.25 2.58 -3.22
C GLY A 55 -0.90 3.57 -3.22
N ILE A 56 -1.38 3.95 -2.03
CA ILE A 56 -2.37 5.02 -1.87
C ILE A 56 -1.95 5.94 -0.74
N ASN A 57 -2.27 7.22 -0.87
CA ASN A 57 -2.00 8.20 0.18
C ASN A 57 -2.86 9.44 -0.01
N ASP A 58 -2.92 10.28 1.02
CA ASP A 58 -3.54 11.61 0.94
C ASP A 58 -2.54 12.72 1.28
N ILE A 59 -1.27 12.49 0.91
CA ILE A 59 -0.19 13.43 1.24
C ILE A 59 -0.39 14.77 0.56
N ALA A 60 -0.84 14.79 -0.70
CA ALA A 60 -1.01 16.02 -1.46
C ALA A 60 -2.13 16.89 -0.88
N THR A 61 -3.24 16.27 -0.49
CA THR A 61 -4.39 16.98 0.07
C THR A 61 -5.05 16.08 1.11
N GLU A 62 -5.01 16.51 2.36
CA GLU A 62 -5.60 15.77 3.48
C GLU A 62 -7.06 15.41 3.18
N GLY A 63 -7.40 14.14 3.32
CA GLY A 63 -8.75 13.63 3.07
C GLY A 63 -9.02 13.25 1.63
N THR A 64 -8.14 13.59 0.70
CA THR A 64 -8.29 13.22 -0.71
C THR A 64 -7.28 12.12 -1.04
N TRP A 65 -7.75 10.89 -1.00
CA TRP A 65 -6.92 9.72 -1.23
C TRP A 65 -6.71 9.48 -2.71
N GLN A 66 -5.46 9.25 -3.09
CA GLN A 66 -5.05 9.04 -4.48
C GLN A 66 -4.05 7.89 -4.55
N TYR A 67 -3.88 7.34 -5.74
CA TYR A 67 -2.82 6.38 -5.98
C TYR A 67 -1.45 7.07 -5.91
N ALA A 68 -0.42 6.31 -5.52
CA ALA A 68 0.93 6.85 -5.38
C ALA A 68 1.46 7.43 -6.70
N THR A 69 1.06 6.88 -7.84
CA THR A 69 1.44 7.40 -9.15
C THR A 69 0.48 8.46 -9.67
N GLY A 70 -0.52 8.84 -8.89
CA GLY A 70 -1.49 9.88 -9.23
C GLY A 70 -2.86 9.31 -9.59
N GLY A 71 -3.86 10.18 -9.50
CA GLY A 71 -5.23 9.81 -9.84
C GLY A 71 -6.05 9.38 -8.63
N ASP A 72 -7.32 9.68 -8.67
CA ASP A 72 -8.25 9.35 -7.59
C ASP A 72 -8.51 7.85 -7.53
N LEU A 73 -8.81 7.34 -6.34
CA LEU A 73 -9.10 5.93 -6.16
C LEU A 73 -10.35 5.53 -6.94
N VAL A 74 -10.26 4.39 -7.63
CA VAL A 74 -11.42 3.82 -8.37
C VAL A 74 -11.99 2.60 -7.64
N TYR A 75 -11.36 2.18 -6.56
CA TYR A 75 -11.77 1.06 -5.72
C TYR A 75 -11.30 1.34 -4.30
N THR A 76 -12.09 1.01 -3.33
CA THR A 76 -11.69 1.13 -1.92
C THR A 76 -12.06 -0.12 -1.15
N ASN A 77 -11.26 -0.41 -0.12
CA ASN A 77 -11.49 -1.55 0.75
C ASN A 77 -11.16 -1.18 2.20
N TRP A 78 -11.59 0.01 2.61
CA TRP A 78 -11.31 0.51 3.95
C TRP A 78 -11.92 -0.38 5.02
N ASN A 79 -11.17 -0.61 6.09
CA ASN A 79 -11.73 -1.24 7.27
C ASN A 79 -12.79 -0.33 7.88
N TYR A 80 -13.70 -0.88 8.66
CA TYR A 80 -14.75 -0.10 9.28
C TYR A 80 -14.17 1.04 10.10
N GLY A 81 -14.67 2.25 9.88
CA GLY A 81 -14.19 3.44 10.56
C GLY A 81 -12.96 4.08 9.95
N GLU A 82 -12.41 3.50 8.87
CA GLU A 82 -11.25 4.06 8.18
C GLU A 82 -11.64 4.72 6.87
N PRO A 83 -10.87 5.68 6.38
CA PRO A 83 -9.71 6.28 7.03
C PRO A 83 -10.16 7.18 8.19
N ASN A 84 -9.47 7.09 9.32
CA ASN A 84 -9.87 7.86 10.50
C ASN A 84 -9.17 9.22 10.57
N GLN A 85 -8.16 9.46 9.73
CA GLN A 85 -7.49 10.74 9.58
C GLN A 85 -6.88 11.29 10.87
N SER A 86 -6.57 10.41 11.80
CA SER A 86 -6.03 10.79 13.09
C SER A 86 -4.55 11.11 12.97
N GLY A 87 -4.16 12.31 13.35
CA GLY A 87 -2.76 12.71 13.33
C GLY A 87 -2.17 12.72 11.91
N ASN A 88 -1.00 12.10 11.75
CA ASN A 88 -0.27 12.07 10.47
C ASN A 88 -0.47 10.76 9.72
N GLU A 89 -1.68 10.23 9.72
CA GLU A 89 -1.97 8.96 9.06
C GLU A 89 -2.31 9.18 7.59
N ASP A 90 -1.31 9.53 6.79
CA ASP A 90 -1.47 9.94 5.41
C ASP A 90 -1.11 8.87 4.39
N CYS A 91 -0.65 7.69 4.82
CA CYS A 91 -0.21 6.62 3.94
C CYS A 91 -1.10 5.39 4.09
N GLY A 92 -1.44 4.78 2.95
CA GLY A 92 -2.29 3.60 2.95
C GLY A 92 -1.52 2.35 3.33
N GLU A 93 -2.18 1.49 4.07
CA GLU A 93 -1.68 0.18 4.43
C GLU A 93 -2.83 -0.80 4.40
N THR A 94 -2.53 -2.08 4.21
CA THR A 94 -3.54 -3.12 4.29
C THR A 94 -3.14 -4.14 5.34
N TRP A 95 -4.11 -4.60 6.12
CA TRP A 95 -3.93 -5.79 6.92
C TRP A 95 -3.87 -6.98 5.98
N ILE A 96 -2.91 -7.86 6.18
CA ILE A 96 -2.75 -9.02 5.29
C ILE A 96 -3.97 -9.94 5.35
N GLY A 97 -4.66 -9.93 6.45
CA GLY A 97 -5.86 -10.76 6.61
C GLY A 97 -7.17 -10.13 6.17
N THR A 98 -7.25 -8.80 6.00
CA THR A 98 -8.54 -8.13 5.78
C THR A 98 -8.46 -6.87 4.93
N ASN A 99 -8.61 -5.70 5.57
CA ASN A 99 -8.99 -4.45 4.90
C ASN A 99 -7.90 -3.41 5.05
N TRP A 100 -8.11 -2.26 4.42
CA TRP A 100 -7.16 -1.15 4.43
C TRP A 100 -7.31 -0.28 5.67
N ASN A 101 -6.22 0.39 6.01
CA ASN A 101 -6.15 1.36 7.10
C ASN A 101 -5.31 2.54 6.65
N ASP A 102 -5.58 3.72 7.18
CA ASP A 102 -4.66 4.84 7.03
C ASP A 102 -3.62 4.75 8.15
N GLY A 103 -2.37 4.82 7.79
CA GLY A 103 -1.27 4.65 8.73
C GLY A 103 -0.25 5.75 8.64
N GLN A 104 0.65 5.78 9.62
CA GLN A 104 1.74 6.74 9.62
C GLN A 104 2.76 6.36 8.56
N CYS A 105 3.15 7.35 7.76
CA CYS A 105 4.10 7.14 6.67
C CYS A 105 5.48 6.69 7.16
N ASP A 106 5.81 6.94 8.42
CA ASP A 106 7.07 6.55 9.01
C ASP A 106 7.13 5.09 9.46
N ASN A 107 6.01 4.39 9.49
CA ASN A 107 5.99 3.00 9.89
C ASN A 107 6.83 2.16 8.95
N LYS A 108 7.67 1.30 9.51
CA LYS A 108 8.49 0.36 8.73
C LYS A 108 7.72 -0.94 8.57
N GLN A 109 7.37 -1.24 7.36
CA GLN A 109 6.49 -2.37 7.04
C GLN A 109 6.92 -3.03 5.74
N PRO A 110 6.49 -4.29 5.51
CA PRO A 110 6.65 -4.90 4.19
C PRO A 110 5.84 -4.14 3.14
N SER A 111 6.18 -4.36 1.89
CA SER A 111 5.45 -3.78 0.77
C SER A 111 5.45 -4.75 -0.38
N ILE A 112 4.46 -4.64 -1.25
CA ILE A 112 4.41 -5.40 -2.48
C ILE A 112 4.56 -4.43 -3.64
N CYS A 113 5.46 -4.79 -4.55
CA CYS A 113 5.74 -4.00 -5.73
C CYS A 113 5.09 -4.63 -6.94
N GLU A 114 4.68 -3.79 -7.88
CA GLU A 114 4.21 -4.26 -9.18
C GLU A 114 4.94 -3.50 -10.27
N MET A 115 5.05 -4.14 -11.44
CA MET A 115 5.67 -3.50 -12.60
C MET A 115 4.64 -2.58 -13.27
N ILE A 116 5.10 -1.42 -13.66
CA ILE A 116 4.27 -0.48 -14.41
C ILE A 116 4.06 -0.96 -15.83
#